data_b4b1cd8d06f265bd40da7ccd3d3fde38
#
_entry.id   b4b1cd8d06f265bd40da7ccd3d3fde38
#
_cell.length_a   1.000
_cell.length_b   1.000
_cell.length_c   1.000
_cell.angle_alpha   90.00
_cell.angle_beta   90.00
_cell.angle_gamma   90.00
#
_symmetry.space_group_name_H-M   'P 1'
#
loop_
_entity.id
_entity.type
_entity.pdbx_description
1 polymer ?
#
loop_
_entity_poly.entity_id
_entity_poly.type
_entity_poly.pdbx_seq_one_letter_code
_entity_poly.pdbx_strand_id
1 'polypeptide(L)'
;MKNFKFFVCSVLVLWALLGSCKNGSGSDGENPDFPENLAEYVGNENYKSPKNVEISAEAAENQSDGLKDDWWRETSFYHIWVKSFADSDGDGCGDFKGIESKLDYIQDDLGCSGIWLSPIFECDYKSKAKKENMHGYDVKDYYAVNSCFGTEDDLVSLINACHEKNIKIIFDFVPNHSGKGNEWFTDSCAGKNGKKDWYLWSDTKLSWNPGMGSTDTWHKNPGGNDYYYAAFWEGQPDLNFRNWEVREEMKNVVRYWLNKGFDGLRVDAVRYLIETEDSKYDTEETHGWFSELRAEVIDAYKDISPKFMACEAWITGDRSRLEKYFGTDGNPEFNMVFDFDQGYGVVNGVGHYEASYLSSSLRKNPAENKSYGTFIGNHDNYIDRLGTVYDGYEAWIKAATAMSLLRPTVPFVYYGQEIGMKDDTSYGTGDIRHRTDLDWTEVEKQKINPSSILSFNKAILALRKTYPNLFANGDVQFLKTCTVDANENPLNTVVAYTISDGKDSLLCVQSLINSSGSYSFWFENSSLVDVSNYSVLIGDGANKLSFEEGALKVESLAPYETRVYYLGKR
;
A
#
# COMPACT_ATOMS: atom_id res chain seq x y z
N MET A 1 -33.39 -15.37 -15.34
CA MET A 1 -32.59 -16.17 -14.45
C MET A 1 -31.57 -16.94 -15.28
N LYS A 2 -30.42 -16.36 -15.54
CA LYS A 2 -29.28 -17.06 -16.14
C LYS A 2 -28.31 -17.38 -15.01
N ASN A 3 -28.03 -18.67 -14.85
CA ASN A 3 -27.07 -19.17 -13.87
C ASN A 3 -25.68 -18.60 -14.18
N PHE A 4 -25.24 -17.60 -13.46
CA PHE A 4 -23.86 -17.12 -13.48
C PHE A 4 -23.02 -18.14 -12.70
N LYS A 5 -22.20 -18.88 -13.39
CA LYS A 5 -21.11 -19.63 -12.79
C LYS A 5 -20.00 -18.63 -12.48
N PHE A 6 -19.89 -18.28 -11.22
CA PHE A 6 -18.68 -17.65 -10.71
C PHE A 6 -17.51 -18.64 -10.89
N PHE A 7 -16.57 -18.28 -11.76
CA PHE A 7 -15.24 -18.86 -11.71
C PHE A 7 -14.54 -18.19 -10.52
N VAL A 8 -14.74 -18.76 -9.34
CA VAL A 8 -13.85 -18.52 -8.22
C VAL A 8 -12.54 -19.17 -8.63
N CYS A 9 -11.53 -18.37 -8.95
CA CYS A 9 -10.17 -18.82 -8.90
C CYS A 9 -9.90 -19.19 -7.43
N SER A 10 -10.13 -20.45 -7.13
CA SER A 10 -9.80 -21.03 -5.84
C SER A 10 -8.29 -21.00 -5.72
N VAL A 11 -7.74 -19.95 -5.14
CA VAL A 11 -6.46 -20.06 -4.47
C VAL A 11 -6.71 -21.03 -3.33
N LEU A 12 -6.35 -22.27 -3.55
CA LEU A 12 -6.27 -23.31 -2.52
C LEU A 12 -5.23 -22.83 -1.49
N VAL A 13 -5.69 -22.07 -0.51
CA VAL A 13 -4.98 -21.96 0.75
C VAL A 13 -5.12 -23.32 1.40
N LEU A 14 -4.09 -24.13 1.25
CA LEU A 14 -3.95 -25.38 1.97
C LEU A 14 -3.87 -25.03 3.46
N TRP A 15 -4.97 -25.21 4.17
CA TRP A 15 -4.98 -25.29 5.61
C TRP A 15 -4.21 -26.56 6.00
N ALA A 16 -2.92 -26.40 6.33
CA ALA A 16 -2.19 -27.43 7.06
C ALA A 16 -2.74 -27.43 8.49
N LEU A 17 -3.51 -28.45 8.78
CA LEU A 17 -4.05 -28.80 10.09
C LEU A 17 -2.95 -28.84 11.14
N LEU A 18 -3.19 -28.11 12.22
CA LEU A 18 -2.49 -28.20 13.49
C LEU A 18 -2.34 -29.67 13.92
N GLY A 19 -1.13 -30.14 13.83
CA GLY A 19 -0.71 -31.43 14.42
C GLY A 19 0.02 -31.18 15.73
N SER A 20 -0.71 -31.37 16.81
CA SER A 20 -0.27 -31.89 18.12
C SER A 20 1.20 -31.69 18.53
N CYS A 21 1.42 -30.86 19.55
CA CYS A 21 2.59 -30.91 20.42
C CYS A 21 2.89 -32.35 20.88
N LYS A 22 4.07 -32.85 20.54
CA LYS A 22 4.73 -33.90 21.33
C LYS A 22 6.05 -33.34 21.81
N ASN A 23 6.14 -33.18 23.14
CA ASN A 23 7.40 -33.07 23.85
C ASN A 23 8.27 -34.31 23.53
N GLY A 24 9.39 -34.06 22.91
CA GLY A 24 10.46 -35.02 22.71
C GLY A 24 11.77 -34.36 23.04
N SER A 25 12.29 -34.62 24.22
CA SER A 25 13.68 -34.36 24.56
C SER A 25 14.56 -35.28 23.72
N GLY A 26 15.47 -34.70 22.96
CA GLY A 26 16.46 -35.52 22.27
C GLY A 26 17.37 -34.72 21.34
N SER A 27 18.61 -34.61 21.75
CA SER A 27 19.85 -34.37 21.00
C SER A 27 20.02 -33.02 20.27
N ASP A 28 21.01 -32.32 20.71
CA ASP A 28 21.74 -31.30 19.99
C ASP A 28 22.24 -31.86 18.64
N GLY A 29 21.42 -31.76 17.61
CA GLY A 29 21.79 -31.96 16.22
C GLY A 29 21.83 -30.59 15.61
N GLU A 30 23.03 -30.12 15.27
CA GLU A 30 23.28 -28.99 14.41
C GLU A 30 22.32 -29.09 13.21
N ASN A 31 21.55 -28.04 12.98
CA ASN A 31 20.71 -27.94 11.78
C ASN A 31 21.67 -27.63 10.61
N PRO A 32 21.94 -28.57 9.70
CA PRO A 32 23.00 -28.42 8.70
C PRO A 32 22.72 -27.37 7.62
N ASP A 33 21.58 -26.65 7.74
CA ASP A 33 21.06 -25.81 6.66
C ASP A 33 21.32 -24.30 6.84
N PHE A 34 21.96 -23.84 7.91
CA PHE A 34 22.35 -22.43 8.09
C PHE A 34 23.87 -22.33 8.32
N PRO A 35 24.65 -21.93 7.33
CA PRO A 35 26.11 -21.79 7.45
C PRO A 35 26.50 -20.71 8.50
N GLU A 36 27.42 -21.02 9.40
CA GLU A 36 27.90 -20.11 10.45
C GLU A 36 28.38 -18.77 9.89
N ASN A 37 29.05 -18.78 8.75
CA ASN A 37 29.54 -17.56 8.09
C ASN A 37 28.44 -16.60 7.63
N LEU A 38 27.19 -17.06 7.52
CA LEU A 38 26.03 -16.21 7.21
C LEU A 38 25.38 -15.59 8.46
N ALA A 39 25.77 -16.03 9.66
CA ALA A 39 25.32 -15.47 10.93
C ALA A 39 26.20 -14.32 11.43
N GLU A 40 27.40 -14.17 10.87
CA GLU A 40 28.39 -13.19 11.34
C GLU A 40 28.19 -11.82 10.66
N TYR A 41 28.41 -10.75 11.42
CA TYR A 41 28.53 -9.41 10.86
C TYR A 41 29.90 -9.24 10.18
N VAL A 42 29.89 -8.71 8.96
CA VAL A 42 31.08 -8.56 8.11
C VAL A 42 31.22 -7.13 7.59
N GLY A 43 32.31 -6.87 6.89
CA GLY A 43 32.58 -5.57 6.28
C GLY A 43 33.12 -4.54 7.27
N ASN A 44 33.22 -3.30 6.83
CA ASN A 44 33.77 -2.18 7.61
C ASN A 44 32.66 -1.40 8.31
N GLU A 45 32.57 -1.49 9.63
CA GLU A 45 31.58 -0.73 10.43
C GLU A 45 31.76 0.80 10.36
N ASN A 46 32.93 1.27 9.93
CA ASN A 46 33.19 2.70 9.70
C ASN A 46 33.13 3.07 8.21
N TYR A 47 32.45 2.25 7.40
CA TYR A 47 32.26 2.52 5.98
C TYR A 47 31.54 3.84 5.74
N LYS A 48 31.99 4.53 4.73
CA LYS A 48 31.28 5.69 4.19
C LYS A 48 31.05 5.48 2.70
N SER A 49 29.81 5.68 2.26
CA SER A 49 29.49 5.61 0.86
C SER A 49 30.39 6.53 0.02
N PRO A 50 30.85 6.09 -1.13
CA PRO A 50 31.56 6.97 -2.07
C PRO A 50 30.74 8.20 -2.49
N LYS A 51 29.43 8.12 -2.46
CA LYS A 51 28.52 9.24 -2.70
C LYS A 51 28.50 10.22 -1.53
N ASN A 52 28.76 9.74 -0.30
CA ASN A 52 28.83 10.51 0.95
C ASN A 52 27.75 11.60 1.07
N VAL A 53 26.49 11.17 1.01
CA VAL A 53 25.34 12.07 1.07
C VAL A 53 25.05 12.43 2.52
N GLU A 54 25.20 13.71 2.84
CA GLU A 54 24.76 14.26 4.12
C GLU A 54 23.37 14.88 3.98
N ILE A 55 22.65 15.03 5.10
CA ILE A 55 21.34 15.67 5.10
C ILE A 55 21.47 17.13 4.67
N SER A 56 20.74 17.51 3.62
CA SER A 56 20.71 18.87 3.11
C SER A 56 19.53 19.64 3.68
N ALA A 57 19.81 20.69 4.45
CA ALA A 57 18.79 21.61 4.92
C ALA A 57 18.11 22.35 3.74
N GLU A 58 18.88 22.72 2.70
CA GLU A 58 18.38 23.47 1.54
C GLU A 58 17.33 22.68 0.73
N ALA A 59 17.55 21.37 0.55
CA ALA A 59 16.56 20.51 -0.14
C ALA A 59 15.28 20.32 0.68
N ALA A 60 15.34 20.51 1.99
CA ALA A 60 14.24 20.35 2.91
C ALA A 60 13.45 21.66 3.15
N GLU A 61 14.11 22.82 3.07
CA GLU A 61 13.48 24.13 3.34
C GLU A 61 12.33 24.47 2.39
N ASN A 62 12.35 23.99 1.16
CA ASN A 62 11.27 24.21 0.18
C ASN A 62 9.94 23.50 0.52
N GLN A 63 9.89 22.72 1.60
CA GLN A 63 8.77 21.86 1.95
C GLN A 63 8.13 22.14 3.30
N SER A 64 8.81 22.87 4.19
CA SER A 64 8.60 22.75 5.63
C SER A 64 7.75 23.82 6.30
N ASP A 65 7.29 24.86 5.60
CA ASP A 65 6.49 25.91 6.24
C ASP A 65 5.17 25.37 6.77
N GLY A 66 5.20 24.92 8.05
CA GLY A 66 4.03 24.51 8.80
C GLY A 66 3.60 23.05 8.65
N LEU A 67 4.47 22.16 8.16
CA LEU A 67 4.16 20.72 8.14
C LEU A 67 4.04 20.16 9.57
N LYS A 68 2.96 19.43 9.82
CA LYS A 68 2.81 18.62 11.03
C LYS A 68 3.73 17.41 10.97
N ASP A 69 4.19 16.95 12.13
CA ASP A 69 5.04 15.75 12.25
C ASP A 69 4.35 14.47 11.75
N ASP A 70 3.02 14.49 11.60
CA ASP A 70 2.18 13.35 11.19
C ASP A 70 1.30 13.67 9.96
N TRP A 71 1.77 14.55 9.07
CA TRP A 71 1.04 15.04 7.89
C TRP A 71 0.43 13.92 7.03
N TRP A 72 1.07 12.75 6.97
CA TRP A 72 0.60 11.60 6.18
C TRP A 72 -0.74 11.07 6.66
N ARG A 73 -1.13 11.27 7.91
CA ARG A 73 -2.42 10.80 8.46
C ARG A 73 -3.61 11.49 7.82
N GLU A 74 -3.42 12.72 7.35
CA GLU A 74 -4.45 13.53 6.68
C GLU A 74 -4.38 13.39 5.14
N THR A 75 -3.37 12.68 4.61
CA THR A 75 -3.13 12.53 3.18
C THR A 75 -3.95 11.39 2.57
N SER A 76 -4.45 11.60 1.36
CA SER A 76 -4.97 10.54 0.50
C SER A 76 -4.01 10.36 -0.66
N PHE A 77 -3.39 9.19 -0.76
CA PHE A 77 -2.36 8.92 -1.75
C PHE A 77 -2.95 8.35 -3.04
N TYR A 78 -2.40 8.79 -4.18
CA TYR A 78 -2.60 8.22 -5.49
C TYR A 78 -1.36 7.41 -5.88
N HIS A 79 -1.50 6.11 -6.03
CA HIS A 79 -0.41 5.21 -6.38
C HIS A 79 -0.28 5.15 -7.90
N ILE A 80 0.81 5.68 -8.42
CA ILE A 80 1.10 5.80 -9.85
C ILE A 80 2.12 4.74 -10.29
N TRP A 81 1.74 3.95 -11.29
CA TRP A 81 2.66 3.14 -12.06
C TRP A 81 3.25 4.00 -13.17
N VAL A 82 4.48 4.51 -12.99
CA VAL A 82 5.07 5.56 -13.82
C VAL A 82 5.00 5.20 -15.30
N LYS A 83 5.44 3.99 -15.66
CA LYS A 83 5.48 3.50 -17.06
C LYS A 83 4.15 3.62 -17.81
N SER A 84 3.02 3.53 -17.12
CA SER A 84 1.70 3.35 -17.76
C SER A 84 0.70 4.46 -17.43
N PHE A 85 1.14 5.49 -16.71
CA PHE A 85 0.25 6.56 -16.28
C PHE A 85 0.03 7.61 -17.37
N ALA A 86 1.10 8.29 -17.80
CA ALA A 86 1.02 9.33 -18.84
C ALA A 86 2.36 9.42 -19.58
N ASP A 87 2.30 9.32 -20.90
CA ASP A 87 3.41 9.39 -21.84
C ASP A 87 3.41 10.78 -22.48
N SER A 88 4.44 11.60 -22.19
CA SER A 88 4.49 12.99 -22.65
C SER A 88 5.10 13.16 -24.05
N ASP A 89 5.93 12.22 -24.49
CA ASP A 89 6.68 12.31 -25.74
C ASP A 89 6.24 11.31 -26.82
N GLY A 90 5.34 10.38 -26.46
CA GLY A 90 4.74 9.42 -27.39
C GLY A 90 5.62 8.21 -27.69
N ASP A 91 6.63 7.92 -26.86
CA ASP A 91 7.55 6.80 -27.08
C ASP A 91 6.99 5.43 -26.61
N GLY A 92 5.82 5.45 -25.97
CA GLY A 92 5.11 4.27 -25.45
C GLY A 92 5.44 3.93 -24.01
N CYS A 93 6.19 4.78 -23.31
CA CYS A 93 6.51 4.67 -21.88
C CYS A 93 6.04 5.94 -21.16
N GLY A 94 5.26 5.81 -20.09
CA GLY A 94 4.93 6.94 -19.23
C GLY A 94 6.17 7.51 -18.56
N ASP A 95 6.16 8.81 -18.29
CA ASP A 95 7.31 9.56 -17.83
C ASP A 95 6.98 10.63 -16.79
N PHE A 96 8.01 11.25 -16.18
CA PHE A 96 7.85 12.27 -15.14
C PHE A 96 7.13 13.53 -15.63
N LYS A 97 7.38 13.97 -16.87
CA LYS A 97 6.69 15.11 -17.48
C LYS A 97 5.22 14.80 -17.74
N GLY A 98 4.93 13.56 -18.13
CA GLY A 98 3.56 13.08 -18.26
C GLY A 98 2.81 13.17 -16.93
N ILE A 99 3.42 12.72 -15.82
CA ILE A 99 2.84 12.84 -14.48
C ILE A 99 2.66 14.31 -14.11
N GLU A 100 3.69 15.15 -14.30
CA GLU A 100 3.65 16.59 -14.02
C GLU A 100 2.48 17.28 -14.74
N SER A 101 2.24 16.91 -16.02
CA SER A 101 1.13 17.44 -16.83
C SER A 101 -0.26 17.08 -16.29
N LYS A 102 -0.36 16.13 -15.36
CA LYS A 102 -1.60 15.60 -14.80
C LYS A 102 -1.84 15.93 -13.32
N LEU A 103 -1.02 16.80 -12.73
CA LEU A 103 -1.17 17.17 -11.32
C LEU A 103 -2.52 17.83 -11.01
N ASP A 104 -3.06 18.65 -11.94
CA ASP A 104 -4.42 19.21 -11.78
C ASP A 104 -5.50 18.12 -11.72
N TYR A 105 -5.37 17.07 -12.55
CA TYR A 105 -6.27 15.93 -12.48
C TYR A 105 -6.21 15.25 -11.10
N ILE A 106 -5.01 15.01 -10.60
CA ILE A 106 -4.81 14.31 -9.32
C ILE A 106 -5.39 15.12 -8.16
N GLN A 107 -5.15 16.43 -8.14
CA GLN A 107 -5.56 17.30 -7.04
C GLN A 107 -7.01 17.76 -7.15
N ASP A 108 -7.43 18.23 -8.34
CA ASP A 108 -8.69 18.96 -8.51
C ASP A 108 -9.81 18.08 -9.02
N ASP A 109 -9.50 17.12 -9.90
CA ASP A 109 -10.51 16.23 -10.49
C ASP A 109 -10.69 14.95 -9.67
N LEU A 110 -9.64 14.42 -9.04
CA LEU A 110 -9.72 13.26 -8.17
C LEU A 110 -9.81 13.67 -6.69
N GLY A 111 -8.93 14.53 -6.21
CA GLY A 111 -8.91 15.02 -4.83
C GLY A 111 -7.85 14.37 -3.95
N CYS A 112 -6.86 13.69 -4.53
CA CYS A 112 -5.71 13.18 -3.80
C CYS A 112 -4.72 14.30 -3.45
N SER A 113 -4.07 14.18 -2.29
CA SER A 113 -3.10 15.14 -1.77
C SER A 113 -1.69 14.55 -1.64
N GLY A 114 -1.49 13.31 -2.04
CA GLY A 114 -0.20 12.65 -2.08
C GLY A 114 -0.07 11.74 -3.29
N ILE A 115 1.16 11.49 -3.73
CA ILE A 115 1.52 10.59 -4.81
C ILE A 115 2.52 9.57 -4.28
N TRP A 116 2.30 8.29 -4.60
CA TRP A 116 3.31 7.25 -4.49
C TRP A 116 3.72 6.82 -5.89
N LEU A 117 4.99 7.02 -6.25
CA LEU A 117 5.57 6.54 -7.49
C LEU A 117 6.04 5.09 -7.34
N SER A 118 5.72 4.21 -8.31
CA SER A 118 6.40 2.92 -8.47
C SER A 118 7.92 3.13 -8.57
N PRO A 119 8.77 2.06 -8.45
CA PRO A 119 10.22 2.25 -8.41
C PRO A 119 10.74 3.09 -9.57
N ILE A 120 11.46 4.14 -9.22
CA ILE A 120 11.99 5.15 -10.15
C ILE A 120 13.41 4.85 -10.65
N PHE A 121 14.07 3.86 -10.02
CA PHE A 121 15.47 3.55 -10.25
C PHE A 121 15.74 2.97 -11.62
N GLU A 122 16.97 3.16 -12.14
CA GLU A 122 17.42 2.40 -13.30
C GLU A 122 17.33 0.91 -13.02
N CYS A 123 16.73 0.16 -13.93
CA CYS A 123 16.47 -1.26 -13.79
C CYS A 123 16.78 -2.03 -15.08
N ASP A 124 16.78 -3.35 -15.01
CA ASP A 124 16.92 -4.18 -16.20
C ASP A 124 15.58 -4.27 -16.95
N TYR A 125 15.58 -3.92 -18.24
CA TYR A 125 14.43 -4.10 -19.13
C TYR A 125 14.88 -4.37 -20.56
N LYS A 126 14.04 -5.06 -21.34
CA LYS A 126 14.38 -5.47 -22.70
C LYS A 126 13.98 -4.44 -23.74
N SER A 127 12.90 -3.72 -23.49
CA SER A 127 12.38 -2.69 -24.40
C SER A 127 11.41 -1.76 -23.70
N LYS A 128 11.13 -0.59 -24.30
CA LYS A 128 10.09 0.35 -23.88
C LYS A 128 8.68 -0.09 -24.28
N ALA A 129 8.52 -1.24 -24.95
CA ALA A 129 7.21 -1.69 -25.43
C ALA A 129 6.19 -1.77 -24.29
N LYS A 130 4.94 -1.40 -24.57
CA LYS A 130 3.83 -1.40 -23.59
C LYS A 130 3.69 -2.71 -22.83
N LYS A 131 3.91 -3.84 -23.49
CA LYS A 131 3.79 -5.19 -22.93
C LYS A 131 5.08 -5.70 -22.26
N GLU A 132 6.12 -4.89 -22.19
CA GLU A 132 7.32 -5.24 -21.44
C GLU A 132 7.06 -5.06 -19.94
N ASN A 133 7.36 -6.09 -19.17
CA ASN A 133 7.21 -6.03 -17.72
C ASN A 133 8.41 -5.31 -17.08
N MET A 134 8.45 -3.99 -17.25
CA MET A 134 9.42 -3.13 -16.57
C MET A 134 8.86 -2.81 -15.18
N HIS A 135 9.16 -3.64 -14.18
CA HIS A 135 8.59 -3.44 -12.84
C HIS A 135 9.45 -2.54 -11.94
N GLY A 136 10.75 -2.41 -12.21
CA GLY A 136 11.64 -1.53 -11.47
C GLY A 136 12.18 -2.08 -10.14
N TYR A 137 11.70 -3.25 -9.70
CA TYR A 137 12.18 -3.89 -8.46
C TYR A 137 13.52 -4.64 -8.64
N ASP A 138 14.01 -4.84 -9.84
CA ASP A 138 15.34 -5.35 -10.19
C ASP A 138 16.32 -4.19 -10.40
N VAL A 139 16.62 -3.49 -9.32
CA VAL A 139 17.37 -2.22 -9.33
C VAL A 139 18.80 -2.44 -9.82
N LYS A 140 19.14 -1.73 -10.90
CA LYS A 140 20.48 -1.75 -11.50
C LYS A 140 21.38 -0.65 -10.97
N ASP A 141 20.84 0.52 -10.72
CA ASP A 141 21.53 1.64 -10.09
C ASP A 141 20.58 2.39 -9.15
N TYR A 142 20.90 2.40 -7.86
CA TYR A 142 20.10 3.07 -6.83
C TYR A 142 20.22 4.60 -6.83
N TYR A 143 21.19 5.15 -7.56
CA TYR A 143 21.45 6.58 -7.65
C TYR A 143 21.09 7.19 -9.01
N ALA A 144 20.49 6.41 -9.90
CA ALA A 144 20.04 6.87 -11.19
C ALA A 144 18.54 6.63 -11.36
N VAL A 145 17.85 7.57 -11.98
CA VAL A 145 16.46 7.35 -12.42
C VAL A 145 16.43 6.44 -13.65
N ASN A 146 15.35 5.71 -13.81
CA ASN A 146 15.13 4.92 -15.02
C ASN A 146 15.05 5.86 -16.23
N SER A 147 15.96 5.64 -17.19
CA SER A 147 16.09 6.47 -18.38
C SER A 147 14.85 6.47 -19.30
N CYS A 148 13.92 5.51 -19.10
CA CYS A 148 12.63 5.54 -19.76
C CYS A 148 11.67 6.59 -19.19
N PHE A 149 11.86 6.97 -17.92
CA PHE A 149 10.96 7.90 -17.23
C PHE A 149 11.42 9.36 -17.34
N GLY A 150 12.59 9.61 -17.91
CA GLY A 150 13.21 10.93 -18.06
C GLY A 150 14.56 11.04 -17.36
N THR A 151 14.93 12.26 -17.04
CA THR A 151 16.17 12.61 -16.34
C THR A 151 15.91 12.85 -14.84
N GLU A 152 16.98 12.94 -14.05
CA GLU A 152 16.88 13.37 -12.65
C GLU A 152 16.31 14.80 -12.54
N ASP A 153 16.66 15.70 -13.48
CA ASP A 153 16.11 17.07 -13.51
C ASP A 153 14.58 17.05 -13.78
N ASP A 154 14.10 16.14 -14.63
CA ASP A 154 12.67 15.98 -14.87
C ASP A 154 11.93 15.47 -13.61
N LEU A 155 12.56 14.57 -12.85
CA LEU A 155 12.01 14.11 -11.57
C LEU A 155 11.99 15.25 -10.54
N VAL A 156 13.05 16.04 -10.43
CA VAL A 156 13.11 17.18 -9.51
C VAL A 156 12.08 18.24 -9.91
N SER A 157 11.85 18.47 -11.22
CA SER A 157 10.76 19.33 -11.71
C SER A 157 9.40 18.85 -11.23
N LEU A 158 9.11 17.55 -11.39
CA LEU A 158 7.86 16.94 -10.90
C LEU A 158 7.69 17.12 -9.38
N ILE A 159 8.75 16.88 -8.60
CA ILE A 159 8.72 17.05 -7.14
C ILE A 159 8.36 18.50 -6.78
N ASN A 160 9.04 19.47 -7.38
CA ASN A 160 8.79 20.89 -7.16
C ASN A 160 7.35 21.28 -7.55
N ALA A 161 6.86 20.82 -8.70
CA ALA A 161 5.50 21.07 -9.15
C ALA A 161 4.44 20.44 -8.20
N CYS A 162 4.75 19.27 -7.61
CA CYS A 162 3.91 18.69 -6.56
C CYS A 162 3.84 19.60 -5.34
N HIS A 163 4.99 20.11 -4.86
CA HIS A 163 5.06 20.97 -3.68
C HIS A 163 4.37 22.32 -3.90
N GLU A 164 4.51 22.94 -5.08
CA GLU A 164 3.77 24.17 -5.44
C GLU A 164 2.24 23.98 -5.33
N LYS A 165 1.77 22.77 -5.55
CA LYS A 165 0.35 22.39 -5.40
C LYS A 165 0.00 21.82 -4.03
N ASN A 166 0.93 21.78 -3.07
CA ASN A 166 0.76 21.09 -1.79
C ASN A 166 0.42 19.60 -1.92
N ILE A 167 0.90 18.94 -2.97
CA ILE A 167 0.85 17.49 -3.14
C ILE A 167 2.12 16.89 -2.55
N LYS A 168 1.99 15.90 -1.68
CA LYS A 168 3.11 15.14 -1.14
C LYS A 168 3.55 14.05 -2.11
N ILE A 169 4.84 13.77 -2.17
CA ILE A 169 5.35 12.76 -3.09
C ILE A 169 6.32 11.81 -2.39
N ILE A 170 6.07 10.50 -2.52
CA ILE A 170 6.92 9.45 -1.97
C ILE A 170 7.39 8.50 -3.07
N PHE A 171 8.56 7.92 -2.89
CA PHE A 171 9.12 6.93 -3.81
C PHE A 171 9.08 5.51 -3.23
N ASP A 172 9.24 4.52 -4.10
CA ASP A 172 9.34 3.12 -3.74
C ASP A 172 10.80 2.73 -3.52
N PHE A 173 11.16 2.32 -2.32
CA PHE A 173 12.52 1.93 -1.95
C PHE A 173 12.63 0.42 -1.82
N VAL A 174 13.56 -0.19 -2.54
CA VAL A 174 13.76 -1.63 -2.66
C VAL A 174 15.06 -2.03 -1.94
N PRO A 175 15.07 -2.21 -0.61
CA PRO A 175 16.30 -2.51 0.10
C PRO A 175 16.71 -3.99 0.04
N ASN A 176 15.75 -4.92 -0.05
CA ASN A 176 16.01 -6.34 0.14
C ASN A 176 16.98 -6.93 -0.88
N HIS A 177 16.85 -6.55 -2.13
CA HIS A 177 17.58 -7.13 -3.26
C HIS A 177 17.92 -6.10 -4.31
N SER A 178 18.88 -6.41 -5.17
CA SER A 178 19.17 -5.65 -6.39
C SER A 178 18.80 -6.46 -7.63
N GLY A 179 18.90 -5.86 -8.81
CA GLY A 179 18.89 -6.59 -10.08
C GLY A 179 20.21 -7.31 -10.35
N LYS A 180 20.18 -8.38 -11.15
CA LYS A 180 21.40 -9.07 -11.63
C LYS A 180 22.34 -8.15 -12.42
N GLY A 181 21.81 -7.11 -13.07
CA GLY A 181 22.58 -6.11 -13.81
C GLY A 181 23.24 -5.05 -12.93
N ASN A 182 23.01 -5.06 -11.61
CA ASN A 182 23.63 -4.14 -10.68
C ASN A 182 25.16 -4.37 -10.61
N GLU A 183 25.93 -3.28 -10.61
CA GLU A 183 27.40 -3.36 -10.56
C GLU A 183 27.90 -4.04 -9.29
N TRP A 184 27.23 -3.79 -8.14
CA TRP A 184 27.58 -4.44 -6.87
C TRP A 184 27.45 -5.96 -6.97
N PHE A 185 26.41 -6.47 -7.62
CA PHE A 185 26.23 -7.91 -7.80
C PHE A 185 27.25 -8.50 -8.80
N THR A 186 27.51 -7.81 -9.91
CA THR A 186 28.50 -8.30 -10.90
C THR A 186 29.89 -8.34 -10.30
N ASP A 187 30.26 -7.37 -9.48
CA ASP A 187 31.52 -7.35 -8.73
C ASP A 187 31.55 -8.44 -7.66
N SER A 188 30.47 -8.67 -6.97
CA SER A 188 30.33 -9.74 -5.97
C SER A 188 30.53 -11.12 -6.61
N CYS A 189 29.89 -11.39 -7.76
CA CYS A 189 30.10 -12.62 -8.54
C CYS A 189 31.55 -12.86 -8.89
N ALA A 190 32.27 -11.80 -9.23
CA ALA A 190 33.68 -11.84 -9.64
C ALA A 190 34.66 -11.74 -8.46
N GLY A 191 34.21 -11.55 -7.23
CA GLY A 191 35.03 -11.32 -6.04
C GLY A 191 35.87 -10.04 -6.13
N LYS A 192 35.34 -8.98 -6.79
CA LYS A 192 36.05 -7.72 -7.04
C LYS A 192 35.53 -6.60 -6.11
N ASN A 193 36.33 -5.54 -6.04
CA ASN A 193 36.02 -4.27 -5.41
C ASN A 193 35.45 -4.39 -3.96
N GLY A 194 35.81 -5.49 -3.24
CA GLY A 194 35.31 -5.75 -1.89
C GLY A 194 33.83 -6.08 -1.81
N LYS A 195 33.18 -6.41 -2.94
CA LYS A 195 31.72 -6.60 -2.98
C LYS A 195 31.26 -8.03 -2.71
N LYS A 196 32.21 -9.00 -2.51
CA LYS A 196 31.81 -10.41 -2.32
C LYS A 196 30.75 -10.58 -1.25
N ASP A 197 30.97 -10.01 -0.06
CA ASP A 197 30.11 -10.17 1.09
C ASP A 197 28.92 -9.18 1.14
N TRP A 198 28.71 -8.43 0.05
CA TRP A 198 27.52 -7.58 -0.10
C TRP A 198 26.26 -8.38 -0.39
N TYR A 199 26.42 -9.65 -0.79
CA TYR A 199 25.37 -10.61 -1.06
C TYR A 199 25.60 -11.89 -0.27
N LEU A 200 24.58 -12.72 -0.14
CA LEU A 200 24.66 -13.99 0.58
C LEU A 200 25.17 -15.10 -0.35
N TRP A 201 26.25 -15.77 0.04
CA TRP A 201 26.90 -16.82 -0.74
C TRP A 201 27.06 -18.12 0.05
N SER A 202 26.93 -19.26 -0.65
CA SER A 202 27.19 -20.59 -0.11
C SER A 202 27.93 -21.46 -1.14
N ASP A 203 28.83 -22.30 -0.68
CA ASP A 203 29.54 -23.27 -1.53
C ASP A 203 28.61 -24.38 -2.05
N THR A 204 27.46 -24.57 -1.40
CA THR A 204 26.46 -25.58 -1.75
C THR A 204 25.10 -24.95 -1.94
N LYS A 205 24.26 -25.57 -2.78
CA LYS A 205 22.88 -25.13 -2.95
C LYS A 205 22.07 -25.51 -1.68
N LEU A 206 21.66 -24.49 -0.92
CA LEU A 206 20.82 -24.67 0.27
C LEU A 206 19.33 -24.71 -0.13
N SER A 207 18.48 -25.16 0.80
CA SER A 207 17.03 -25.27 0.61
C SER A 207 16.28 -24.40 1.64
N TRP A 208 16.35 -23.08 1.46
CA TRP A 208 15.66 -22.14 2.32
C TRP A 208 14.25 -21.85 1.81
N ASN A 209 13.32 -21.67 2.75
CA ASN A 209 11.94 -21.31 2.44
C ASN A 209 11.60 -19.95 3.11
N PRO A 210 11.55 -18.87 2.34
CA PRO A 210 11.17 -17.56 2.85
C PRO A 210 9.65 -17.41 3.08
N GLY A 211 8.89 -18.49 3.01
CA GLY A 211 7.43 -18.48 3.24
C GLY A 211 6.60 -18.03 2.03
N MET A 212 7.21 -17.91 0.85
CA MET A 212 6.55 -17.49 -0.40
C MET A 212 6.21 -18.66 -1.34
N GLY A 213 6.28 -19.90 -0.85
CA GLY A 213 5.91 -21.10 -1.60
C GLY A 213 7.01 -21.66 -2.52
N SER A 214 8.13 -20.97 -2.71
CA SER A 214 9.31 -21.46 -3.42
C SER A 214 10.43 -21.81 -2.45
N THR A 215 11.13 -22.92 -2.73
CA THR A 215 12.39 -23.33 -2.06
C THR A 215 13.58 -23.28 -3.00
N ASP A 216 13.39 -22.88 -4.26
CA ASP A 216 14.46 -22.65 -5.22
C ASP A 216 14.97 -21.22 -5.09
N THR A 217 15.67 -20.95 -4.00
CA THR A 217 16.12 -19.62 -3.58
C THR A 217 17.65 -19.46 -3.63
N TRP A 218 18.39 -20.55 -3.93
CA TRP A 218 19.84 -20.51 -4.09
C TRP A 218 20.22 -20.82 -5.53
N HIS A 219 20.82 -19.87 -6.20
CA HIS A 219 21.10 -19.88 -7.63
C HIS A 219 22.59 -19.88 -7.91
N LYS A 220 23.01 -20.61 -8.94
CA LYS A 220 24.41 -20.76 -9.27
C LYS A 220 25.02 -19.44 -9.72
N ASN A 221 26.20 -19.11 -9.19
CA ASN A 221 27.01 -17.98 -9.63
C ASN A 221 27.33 -18.10 -11.13
N PRO A 222 26.99 -17.10 -11.97
CA PRO A 222 27.35 -17.11 -13.39
C PRO A 222 28.87 -17.17 -13.66
N GLY A 223 29.65 -16.66 -12.71
CA GLY A 223 31.12 -16.58 -12.82
C GLY A 223 31.91 -17.56 -11.96
N GLY A 224 31.23 -18.43 -11.19
CA GLY A 224 31.87 -19.29 -10.19
C GLY A 224 31.22 -20.65 -9.98
N ASN A 225 31.60 -21.30 -8.88
CA ASN A 225 31.04 -22.60 -8.49
C ASN A 225 30.10 -22.52 -7.30
N ASP A 226 30.08 -21.41 -6.60
CA ASP A 226 29.25 -21.08 -5.47
C ASP A 226 27.81 -20.69 -5.88
N TYR A 227 26.95 -20.46 -4.88
CA TYR A 227 25.54 -20.12 -5.06
C TYR A 227 25.23 -18.83 -4.30
N TYR A 228 24.42 -17.94 -4.90
CA TYR A 228 23.88 -16.77 -4.24
C TYR A 228 22.42 -16.99 -3.83
N TYR A 229 22.01 -16.31 -2.78
CA TYR A 229 20.62 -16.29 -2.32
C TYR A 229 19.80 -15.25 -3.08
N ALA A 230 18.56 -15.60 -3.41
CA ALA A 230 17.56 -14.73 -3.99
C ALA A 230 16.18 -15.24 -3.58
N ALA A 231 15.58 -14.60 -2.57
CA ALA A 231 14.33 -15.03 -1.96
C ALA A 231 13.16 -15.05 -2.94
N PHE A 232 13.09 -14.08 -3.85
CA PHE A 232 11.99 -13.92 -4.81
C PHE A 232 12.19 -14.72 -6.09
N TRP A 233 13.28 -14.44 -6.80
CA TRP A 233 13.65 -15.18 -8.01
C TRP A 233 15.11 -14.90 -8.39
N GLU A 234 15.67 -15.73 -9.27
CA GLU A 234 17.09 -15.65 -9.64
C GLU A 234 17.59 -14.28 -10.16
N GLY A 235 16.71 -13.42 -10.63
CA GLY A 235 17.05 -12.08 -11.13
C GLY A 235 17.17 -11.02 -10.05
N GLN A 236 16.82 -11.34 -8.80
CA GLN A 236 16.78 -10.41 -7.67
C GLN A 236 17.64 -10.93 -6.50
N PRO A 237 18.98 -10.91 -6.62
CA PRO A 237 19.88 -11.35 -5.55
C PRO A 237 19.73 -10.50 -4.30
N ASP A 238 19.57 -11.16 -3.14
CA ASP A 238 19.39 -10.53 -1.85
C ASP A 238 20.68 -9.90 -1.33
N LEU A 239 20.57 -8.67 -0.83
CA LEU A 239 21.64 -7.93 -0.21
C LEU A 239 21.92 -8.44 1.21
N ASN A 240 23.17 -8.52 1.62
CA ASN A 240 23.57 -8.97 2.95
C ASN A 240 23.53 -7.84 3.97
N PHE A 241 22.43 -7.73 4.72
CA PHE A 241 22.28 -6.72 5.78
C PHE A 241 23.08 -7.03 7.07
N ARG A 242 23.84 -8.14 7.15
CA ARG A 242 24.91 -8.31 8.13
C ARG A 242 26.23 -7.71 7.67
N ASN A 243 26.29 -7.15 6.46
CA ASN A 243 27.42 -6.35 6.01
C ASN A 243 27.20 -4.87 6.36
N TRP A 244 28.07 -4.31 7.20
CA TRP A 244 28.01 -2.91 7.64
C TRP A 244 28.02 -1.92 6.47
N GLU A 245 28.75 -2.24 5.40
CA GLU A 245 28.82 -1.39 4.21
C GLU A 245 27.47 -1.35 3.47
N VAL A 246 26.77 -2.48 3.35
CA VAL A 246 25.42 -2.55 2.75
C VAL A 246 24.42 -1.72 3.57
N ARG A 247 24.45 -1.87 4.91
CA ARG A 247 23.57 -1.09 5.80
C ARG A 247 23.73 0.41 5.59
N GLU A 248 24.98 0.87 5.58
CA GLU A 248 25.27 2.31 5.42
C GLU A 248 24.98 2.79 4.00
N GLU A 249 25.29 1.99 2.98
CA GLU A 249 24.99 2.36 1.59
C GLU A 249 23.48 2.52 1.36
N MET A 250 22.65 1.62 1.92
CA MET A 250 21.20 1.73 1.80
C MET A 250 20.63 2.94 2.56
N LYS A 251 21.19 3.31 3.71
CA LYS A 251 20.87 4.58 4.38
C LYS A 251 21.26 5.78 3.53
N ASN A 252 22.41 5.71 2.85
CA ASN A 252 22.89 6.77 1.98
C ASN A 252 22.02 6.94 0.72
N VAL A 253 21.50 5.87 0.14
CA VAL A 253 20.50 5.91 -0.94
C VAL A 253 19.25 6.66 -0.50
N VAL A 254 18.73 6.35 0.70
CA VAL A 254 17.53 7.05 1.22
C VAL A 254 17.82 8.54 1.41
N ARG A 255 18.96 8.92 2.00
CA ARG A 255 19.38 10.33 2.14
C ARG A 255 19.45 11.03 0.78
N TYR A 256 20.00 10.36 -0.23
CA TYR A 256 20.13 10.92 -1.58
C TYR A 256 18.77 11.36 -2.14
N TRP A 257 17.77 10.47 -2.11
CA TRP A 257 16.47 10.76 -2.68
C TRP A 257 15.62 11.70 -1.81
N LEU A 258 15.73 11.61 -0.50
CA LEU A 258 15.07 12.59 0.39
C LEU A 258 15.64 14.01 0.18
N ASN A 259 16.94 14.15 -0.08
CA ASN A 259 17.56 15.44 -0.41
C ASN A 259 17.13 15.99 -1.79
N LYS A 260 16.61 15.14 -2.71
CA LYS A 260 16.00 15.61 -3.96
C LYS A 260 14.60 16.19 -3.76
N GLY A 261 14.04 16.04 -2.57
CA GLY A 261 12.77 16.64 -2.21
C GLY A 261 11.64 15.67 -1.89
N PHE A 262 11.82 14.36 -1.98
CA PHE A 262 10.78 13.43 -1.58
C PHE A 262 10.34 13.62 -0.14
N ASP A 263 9.03 13.55 0.11
CA ASP A 263 8.42 13.68 1.44
C ASP A 263 8.52 12.39 2.26
N GLY A 264 8.87 11.28 1.63
CA GLY A 264 9.01 9.99 2.29
C GLY A 264 9.16 8.84 1.31
N LEU A 265 9.00 7.63 1.81
CA LEU A 265 9.20 6.41 1.05
C LEU A 265 8.22 5.30 1.45
N ARG A 266 7.87 4.44 0.49
CA ARG A 266 7.34 3.11 0.74
C ARG A 266 8.50 2.13 0.63
N VAL A 267 8.65 1.27 1.61
CA VAL A 267 9.71 0.27 1.65
C VAL A 267 9.17 -1.09 1.22
N ASP A 268 9.77 -1.62 0.16
CA ASP A 268 9.46 -2.91 -0.44
C ASP A 268 9.98 -4.07 0.42
N ALA A 269 9.25 -5.19 0.42
CA ALA A 269 9.70 -6.50 0.88
C ALA A 269 10.35 -6.52 2.28
N VAL A 270 9.87 -5.70 3.21
CA VAL A 270 10.50 -5.46 4.53
C VAL A 270 10.73 -6.72 5.38
N ARG A 271 10.07 -7.82 5.05
CA ARG A 271 10.08 -9.05 5.84
C ARG A 271 11.38 -9.86 5.70
N TYR A 272 12.16 -9.64 4.63
CA TYR A 272 13.11 -10.62 4.10
C TYR A 272 14.58 -10.18 4.15
N LEU A 273 14.92 -9.10 4.88
CA LEU A 273 16.26 -8.50 4.82
C LEU A 273 17.36 -9.32 5.50
N ILE A 274 17.05 -10.01 6.59
CA ILE A 274 18.04 -10.76 7.36
C ILE A 274 17.43 -12.11 7.78
N GLU A 275 18.02 -13.19 7.30
CA GLU A 275 17.66 -14.55 7.63
C GLU A 275 18.41 -15.04 8.85
N THR A 276 17.78 -15.89 9.65
CA THR A 276 18.42 -16.59 10.77
C THR A 276 18.25 -18.11 10.60
N GLU A 277 18.87 -18.88 11.49
CA GLU A 277 18.65 -20.32 11.55
C GLU A 277 17.14 -20.66 11.69
N ASP A 278 16.46 -19.96 12.59
CA ASP A 278 15.06 -20.22 12.96
C ASP A 278 14.06 -19.65 11.93
N SER A 279 14.41 -18.55 11.26
CA SER A 279 13.48 -17.90 10.33
C SER A 279 14.19 -17.24 9.15
N LYS A 280 13.53 -17.25 7.99
CA LYS A 280 13.97 -16.58 6.76
C LYS A 280 13.17 -15.32 6.49
N TYR A 281 12.40 -14.82 7.48
CA TYR A 281 11.59 -13.61 7.40
C TYR A 281 11.18 -13.12 8.80
N ASP A 282 10.83 -11.83 8.92
CA ASP A 282 10.35 -11.16 10.14
C ASP A 282 11.29 -11.38 11.36
N THR A 283 12.61 -11.33 11.14
CA THR A 283 13.60 -11.54 12.20
C THR A 283 13.81 -10.28 13.03
N GLU A 284 14.21 -10.43 14.28
CA GLU A 284 14.54 -9.29 15.17
C GLU A 284 15.68 -8.44 14.61
N GLU A 285 16.62 -9.03 13.87
CA GLU A 285 17.71 -8.29 13.21
C GLU A 285 17.18 -7.43 12.05
N THR A 286 16.18 -7.92 11.31
CA THR A 286 15.46 -7.14 10.29
C THR A 286 14.77 -5.93 10.90
N HIS A 287 14.02 -6.12 11.98
CA HIS A 287 13.40 -5.03 12.76
C HIS A 287 14.46 -4.04 13.29
N GLY A 288 15.58 -4.56 13.80
CA GLY A 288 16.70 -3.74 14.28
C GLY A 288 17.24 -2.78 13.21
N TRP A 289 17.39 -3.23 11.97
CA TRP A 289 17.85 -2.35 10.89
C TRP A 289 16.83 -1.26 10.52
N PHE A 290 15.54 -1.56 10.54
CA PHE A 290 14.53 -0.52 10.29
C PHE A 290 14.46 0.53 11.39
N SER A 291 14.67 0.12 12.67
CA SER A 291 14.83 1.08 13.76
C SER A 291 16.06 1.97 13.56
N GLU A 292 17.18 1.42 13.09
CA GLU A 292 18.41 2.16 12.76
C GLU A 292 18.18 3.13 11.61
N LEU A 293 17.57 2.68 10.48
CA LEU A 293 17.21 3.54 9.36
C LEU A 293 16.30 4.69 9.81
N ARG A 294 15.32 4.39 10.67
CA ARG A 294 14.42 5.40 11.23
C ARG A 294 15.17 6.45 12.03
N ALA A 295 15.97 6.03 12.97
CA ALA A 295 16.67 6.94 13.89
C ALA A 295 17.74 7.78 13.17
N GLU A 296 18.53 7.16 12.27
CA GLU A 296 19.70 7.79 11.67
C GLU A 296 19.39 8.56 10.38
N VAL A 297 18.26 8.27 9.74
CA VAL A 297 17.91 8.94 8.49
C VAL A 297 16.57 9.67 8.61
N ILE A 298 15.48 8.97 8.85
CA ILE A 298 14.14 9.56 8.78
C ILE A 298 13.94 10.65 9.85
N ASP A 299 14.25 10.33 11.10
CA ASP A 299 14.08 11.26 12.23
C ASP A 299 15.09 12.40 12.21
N ALA A 300 16.20 12.24 11.50
CA ALA A 300 17.19 13.32 11.32
C ALA A 300 16.65 14.49 10.46
N TYR A 301 15.60 14.27 9.67
CA TYR A 301 14.91 15.34 8.93
C TYR A 301 13.78 16.01 9.75
N LYS A 302 13.47 15.54 10.96
CA LYS A 302 12.28 15.94 11.70
C LYS A 302 12.14 17.46 11.88
N ASP A 303 13.22 18.14 12.23
CA ASP A 303 13.23 19.59 12.49
C ASP A 303 13.37 20.42 11.21
N ILE A 304 13.59 19.77 10.05
CA ILE A 304 13.79 20.42 8.76
C ILE A 304 12.53 20.22 7.89
N SER A 305 12.17 18.96 7.66
CA SER A 305 11.01 18.54 6.88
C SER A 305 10.64 17.13 7.29
N PRO A 306 9.64 16.92 8.17
CA PRO A 306 9.28 15.60 8.67
C PRO A 306 9.03 14.61 7.53
N LYS A 307 9.80 13.52 7.51
CA LYS A 307 9.73 12.47 6.49
C LYS A 307 8.87 11.30 6.96
N PHE A 308 8.31 10.60 6.00
CA PHE A 308 7.37 9.51 6.18
C PHE A 308 7.94 8.19 5.69
N MET A 309 7.68 7.11 6.41
CA MET A 309 8.11 5.77 6.02
C MET A 309 6.95 4.76 6.17
N ALA A 310 6.49 4.21 5.04
CA ALA A 310 5.51 3.14 4.99
C ALA A 310 6.15 1.80 4.66
N CYS A 311 5.65 0.70 5.21
CA CYS A 311 6.17 -0.63 4.92
C CYS A 311 5.19 -1.54 4.20
N GLU A 312 5.73 -2.31 3.25
CA GLU A 312 5.05 -3.46 2.71
C GLU A 312 5.44 -4.72 3.49
N ALA A 313 4.72 -4.95 4.57
CA ALA A 313 4.74 -6.25 5.23
C ALA A 313 3.47 -7.02 4.82
N TRP A 314 3.58 -7.86 3.79
CA TRP A 314 2.42 -8.64 3.32
C TRP A 314 2.08 -9.74 4.33
N ILE A 315 1.34 -9.36 5.36
CA ILE A 315 0.86 -10.22 6.44
C ILE A 315 -0.65 -10.14 6.48
N THR A 316 -1.30 -11.30 6.36
CA THR A 316 -2.76 -11.43 6.43
C THR A 316 -3.15 -12.33 7.59
N GLY A 317 -4.29 -12.02 8.24
CA GLY A 317 -4.82 -12.81 9.34
C GLY A 317 -4.06 -12.72 10.67
N ASP A 318 -2.93 -12.01 10.71
CA ASP A 318 -2.12 -11.81 11.93
C ASP A 318 -1.77 -10.33 12.14
N ARG A 319 -2.73 -9.60 12.70
CA ARG A 319 -2.57 -8.19 12.98
C ARG A 319 -1.44 -7.90 13.99
N SER A 320 -1.27 -8.73 14.98
CA SER A 320 -0.26 -8.51 16.02
C SER A 320 1.16 -8.58 15.45
N ARG A 321 1.36 -9.46 14.48
CA ARG A 321 2.60 -9.59 13.74
C ARG A 321 2.82 -8.41 12.79
N LEU A 322 1.79 -7.95 12.08
CA LEU A 322 1.84 -6.76 11.24
C LEU A 322 2.23 -5.53 12.05
N GLU A 323 1.63 -5.34 13.23
CA GLU A 323 1.86 -4.17 14.08
C GLU A 323 3.27 -4.13 14.70
N LYS A 324 4.04 -5.22 14.70
CA LYS A 324 5.45 -5.19 15.10
C LYS A 324 6.28 -4.24 14.26
N TYR A 325 5.92 -4.04 12.98
CA TYR A 325 6.60 -3.09 12.09
C TYR A 325 6.40 -1.61 12.45
N PHE A 326 5.56 -1.30 13.41
CA PHE A 326 5.57 0.04 14.02
C PHE A 326 6.75 0.24 14.98
N GLY A 327 7.43 -0.84 15.36
CA GLY A 327 8.42 -0.82 16.42
C GLY A 327 7.81 -0.51 17.79
N THR A 328 8.67 -0.12 18.72
CA THR A 328 8.30 0.30 20.09
C THR A 328 8.55 1.80 20.26
N ASP A 329 8.06 2.37 21.37
CA ASP A 329 8.29 3.80 21.65
C ASP A 329 9.78 4.14 21.83
N GLY A 330 10.60 3.17 22.27
CA GLY A 330 12.05 3.33 22.42
C GLY A 330 12.83 3.06 21.14
N ASN A 331 12.26 2.27 20.24
CA ASN A 331 12.84 1.88 18.95
C ASN A 331 11.73 1.90 17.88
N PRO A 332 11.31 3.07 17.41
CA PRO A 332 10.31 3.19 16.37
C PRO A 332 10.85 2.71 15.02
N GLU A 333 9.99 2.10 14.23
CA GLU A 333 10.31 1.67 12.87
C GLU A 333 9.50 2.49 11.86
N PHE A 334 8.37 1.97 11.40
CA PHE A 334 7.57 2.62 10.37
C PHE A 334 6.47 3.53 10.95
N ASN A 335 6.16 4.59 10.22
CA ASN A 335 4.98 5.41 10.49
C ASN A 335 3.69 4.70 10.08
N MET A 336 3.79 3.86 9.04
CA MET A 336 2.65 3.19 8.43
C MET A 336 2.95 1.74 8.08
N VAL A 337 1.95 0.88 8.29
CA VAL A 337 1.93 -0.48 7.79
C VAL A 337 0.76 -0.64 6.82
N PHE A 338 0.95 -1.35 5.71
CA PHE A 338 -0.12 -1.66 4.78
C PHE A 338 -1.02 -2.78 5.30
N ASP A 339 -2.34 -2.52 5.37
CA ASP A 339 -3.35 -3.48 5.82
C ASP A 339 -3.96 -4.23 4.62
N PHE A 340 -3.38 -5.37 4.28
CA PHE A 340 -3.86 -6.25 3.21
C PHE A 340 -5.21 -6.90 3.55
N ASP A 341 -5.51 -7.18 4.82
CA ASP A 341 -6.79 -7.78 5.23
C ASP A 341 -7.98 -6.89 4.88
N GLN A 342 -7.77 -5.56 4.93
CA GLN A 342 -8.83 -4.61 4.66
C GLN A 342 -9.34 -4.70 3.22
N GLY A 343 -8.47 -4.81 2.23
CA GLY A 343 -8.88 -4.94 0.84
C GLY A 343 -9.68 -6.22 0.58
N TYR A 344 -9.23 -7.37 1.10
CA TYR A 344 -9.99 -8.63 1.04
C TYR A 344 -11.35 -8.50 1.72
N GLY A 345 -11.41 -7.88 2.91
CA GLY A 345 -12.66 -7.67 3.64
C GLY A 345 -13.67 -6.85 2.84
N VAL A 346 -13.22 -5.78 2.18
CA VAL A 346 -14.08 -4.92 1.34
C VAL A 346 -14.58 -5.70 0.13
N VAL A 347 -13.68 -6.31 -0.63
CA VAL A 347 -14.04 -7.00 -1.88
C VAL A 347 -14.97 -8.18 -1.60
N ASN A 348 -14.69 -8.97 -0.57
CA ASN A 348 -15.55 -10.08 -0.17
C ASN A 348 -16.90 -9.61 0.37
N GLY A 349 -16.92 -8.54 1.18
CA GLY A 349 -18.17 -8.00 1.75
C GLY A 349 -19.13 -7.54 0.67
N VAL A 350 -18.65 -6.80 -0.33
CA VAL A 350 -19.47 -6.35 -1.46
C VAL A 350 -19.85 -7.53 -2.36
N GLY A 351 -18.92 -8.42 -2.68
CA GLY A 351 -19.16 -9.55 -3.59
C GLY A 351 -20.10 -10.62 -3.02
N HIS A 352 -20.09 -10.82 -1.70
CA HIS A 352 -20.98 -11.79 -1.03
C HIS A 352 -22.23 -11.16 -0.40
N TYR A 353 -22.38 -9.83 -0.51
CA TYR A 353 -23.51 -9.09 0.10
C TYR A 353 -23.55 -9.18 1.62
N GLU A 354 -22.38 -9.27 2.27
CA GLU A 354 -22.27 -9.54 3.69
C GLU A 354 -21.50 -8.45 4.45
N ALA A 355 -22.20 -7.70 5.29
CA ALA A 355 -21.64 -6.64 6.12
C ALA A 355 -20.62 -7.13 7.16
N SER A 356 -20.67 -8.41 7.56
CA SER A 356 -19.73 -8.99 8.53
C SER A 356 -18.26 -8.95 8.05
N TYR A 357 -18.00 -9.13 6.77
CA TYR A 357 -16.65 -8.98 6.21
C TYR A 357 -16.14 -7.54 6.36
N LEU A 358 -17.03 -6.57 6.18
CA LEU A 358 -16.68 -5.15 6.31
C LEU A 358 -16.40 -4.77 7.76
N SER A 359 -17.26 -5.19 8.69
CA SER A 359 -17.09 -4.87 10.10
C SER A 359 -15.84 -5.52 10.70
N SER A 360 -15.52 -6.75 10.31
CA SER A 360 -14.32 -7.44 10.78
C SER A 360 -13.03 -6.85 10.22
N SER A 361 -13.06 -6.26 9.02
CA SER A 361 -11.90 -5.65 8.35
C SER A 361 -11.74 -4.16 8.63
N LEU A 362 -12.71 -3.51 9.28
CA LEU A 362 -12.66 -2.07 9.52
C LEU A 362 -11.64 -1.75 10.60
N ARG A 363 -10.67 -0.93 10.25
CA ARG A 363 -9.62 -0.43 11.12
C ARG A 363 -9.78 1.07 11.31
N LYS A 364 -9.19 1.59 12.37
CA LYS A 364 -8.84 3.00 12.53
C LYS A 364 -7.34 3.09 12.76
N ASN A 365 -6.75 4.24 12.47
CA ASN A 365 -5.35 4.45 12.79
C ASN A 365 -5.08 4.18 14.27
N PRO A 366 -3.92 3.62 14.61
CA PRO A 366 -3.50 3.44 16.01
C PRO A 366 -3.27 4.78 16.71
N ALA A 367 -2.29 4.86 17.57
CA ALA A 367 -1.90 6.11 18.23
C ALA A 367 -1.31 7.14 17.24
N GLU A 368 -1.07 8.36 17.71
CA GLU A 368 -0.31 9.39 16.99
C GLU A 368 0.98 8.81 16.38
N ASN A 369 1.38 9.33 15.23
CA ASN A 369 2.55 8.87 14.46
C ASN A 369 2.52 7.41 13.95
N LYS A 370 1.38 6.72 14.05
CA LYS A 370 1.15 5.37 13.50
C LYS A 370 -0.12 5.36 12.66
N SER A 371 -0.07 4.71 11.50
CA SER A 371 -1.21 4.65 10.59
C SER A 371 -1.31 3.31 9.89
N TYR A 372 -2.54 2.93 9.48
CA TYR A 372 -2.73 1.89 8.49
C TYR A 372 -2.85 2.51 7.11
N GLY A 373 -2.03 2.05 6.16
CA GLY A 373 -2.22 2.29 4.74
C GLY A 373 -3.25 1.30 4.19
N THR A 374 -4.34 1.78 3.60
CA THR A 374 -5.44 0.94 3.13
C THR A 374 -5.67 1.08 1.64
N PHE A 375 -5.94 -0.03 0.96
CA PHE A 375 -6.16 -0.09 -0.48
C PHE A 375 -7.01 -1.32 -0.84
N ILE A 376 -7.63 -1.33 -2.00
CA ILE A 376 -8.45 -2.42 -2.54
C ILE A 376 -7.94 -2.96 -3.88
N GLY A 377 -6.70 -2.70 -4.17
CA GLY A 377 -5.96 -3.14 -5.34
C GLY A 377 -4.65 -2.38 -5.42
N ASN A 378 -3.63 -3.00 -5.96
CA ASN A 378 -2.32 -2.41 -6.18
C ASN A 378 -1.68 -2.96 -7.47
N HIS A 379 -0.40 -2.77 -7.65
CA HIS A 379 0.36 -3.20 -8.81
C HIS A 379 0.74 -4.70 -8.80
N ASP A 380 0.56 -5.38 -7.67
CA ASP A 380 0.83 -6.81 -7.51
C ASP A 380 -0.45 -7.65 -7.66
N ASN A 381 -0.28 -8.94 -7.81
CA ASN A 381 -1.38 -9.89 -7.94
C ASN A 381 -2.08 -10.17 -6.58
N TYR A 382 -2.43 -9.09 -5.88
CA TYR A 382 -3.10 -9.09 -4.59
C TYR A 382 -4.61 -9.27 -4.75
N ILE A 383 -5.25 -8.31 -5.43
CA ILE A 383 -6.66 -8.33 -5.83
C ILE A 383 -6.71 -7.77 -7.25
N ASP A 384 -7.45 -8.43 -8.13
CA ASP A 384 -7.71 -7.90 -9.46
C ASP A 384 -8.34 -6.50 -9.37
N ARG A 385 -8.14 -5.66 -10.39
CA ARG A 385 -8.79 -4.35 -10.44
C ARG A 385 -10.31 -4.50 -10.23
N LEU A 386 -10.94 -3.60 -9.49
CA LEU A 386 -12.38 -3.69 -9.19
C LEU A 386 -13.24 -3.79 -10.46
N GLY A 387 -12.81 -3.15 -11.55
CA GLY A 387 -13.47 -3.28 -12.84
C GLY A 387 -13.50 -4.73 -13.36
N THR A 388 -12.47 -5.51 -13.08
CA THR A 388 -12.40 -6.94 -13.38
C THR A 388 -13.21 -7.76 -12.38
N VAL A 389 -12.97 -7.56 -11.08
CA VAL A 389 -13.66 -8.29 -10.00
C VAL A 389 -15.17 -8.21 -10.14
N TYR A 390 -15.69 -7.05 -10.45
CA TYR A 390 -17.14 -6.79 -10.54
C TYR A 390 -17.66 -6.67 -11.97
N ASP A 391 -16.88 -7.12 -12.96
CA ASP A 391 -17.23 -7.09 -14.38
C ASP A 391 -17.77 -5.74 -14.89
N GLY A 392 -17.26 -4.63 -14.34
CA GLY A 392 -17.66 -3.27 -14.69
C GLY A 392 -18.97 -2.81 -14.07
N TYR A 393 -19.56 -3.53 -13.11
CA TYR A 393 -20.76 -3.07 -12.40
C TYR A 393 -20.44 -1.88 -11.51
N GLU A 394 -20.72 -0.66 -12.00
CA GLU A 394 -20.37 0.61 -11.33
C GLU A 394 -20.87 0.71 -9.88
N ALA A 395 -22.08 0.22 -9.60
CA ALA A 395 -22.64 0.28 -8.24
C ALA A 395 -21.81 -0.52 -7.24
N TRP A 396 -21.27 -1.66 -7.64
CA TRP A 396 -20.40 -2.49 -6.81
C TRP A 396 -19.03 -1.85 -6.61
N ILE A 397 -18.47 -1.30 -7.71
CA ILE A 397 -17.20 -0.56 -7.65
C ILE A 397 -17.31 0.63 -6.70
N LYS A 398 -18.40 1.41 -6.80
CA LYS A 398 -18.66 2.54 -5.90
C LYS A 398 -18.82 2.11 -4.46
N ALA A 399 -19.56 1.01 -4.20
CA ALA A 399 -19.72 0.47 -2.86
C ALA A 399 -18.37 0.06 -2.24
N ALA A 400 -17.54 -0.68 -2.98
CA ALA A 400 -16.19 -1.07 -2.52
C ALA A 400 -15.30 0.15 -2.29
N THR A 401 -15.33 1.13 -3.21
CA THR A 401 -14.62 2.40 -3.05
C THR A 401 -15.03 3.14 -1.78
N ALA A 402 -16.34 3.29 -1.54
CA ALA A 402 -16.84 3.94 -0.34
C ALA A 402 -16.38 3.22 0.94
N MET A 403 -16.46 1.89 0.95
CA MET A 403 -16.06 1.10 2.10
C MET A 403 -14.55 1.13 2.37
N SER A 404 -13.74 1.42 1.36
CA SER A 404 -12.31 1.65 1.52
C SER A 404 -12.00 3.08 2.00
N LEU A 405 -12.59 4.08 1.35
CA LEU A 405 -12.22 5.49 1.55
C LEU A 405 -12.90 6.16 2.76
N LEU A 406 -14.08 5.69 3.18
CA LEU A 406 -14.80 6.24 4.34
C LEU A 406 -14.35 5.58 5.66
N ARG A 407 -13.04 5.53 5.91
CA ARG A 407 -12.42 4.95 7.10
C ARG A 407 -11.37 5.88 7.68
N PRO A 408 -11.16 5.91 9.00
CA PRO A 408 -10.10 6.69 9.62
C PRO A 408 -8.74 5.99 9.51
N THR A 409 -8.32 5.76 8.29
CA THR A 409 -7.02 5.22 7.87
C THR A 409 -6.47 6.06 6.72
N VAL A 410 -5.26 5.82 6.27
CA VAL A 410 -4.66 6.53 5.12
C VAL A 410 -4.90 5.73 3.84
N PRO A 411 -5.72 6.22 2.92
CA PRO A 411 -6.04 5.50 1.70
C PRO A 411 -4.97 5.66 0.63
N PHE A 412 -4.77 4.57 -0.11
CA PHE A 412 -4.00 4.54 -1.34
C PHE A 412 -4.92 4.11 -2.49
N VAL A 413 -5.14 5.01 -3.44
CA VAL A 413 -5.93 4.75 -4.64
C VAL A 413 -4.97 4.37 -5.76
N TYR A 414 -5.05 3.14 -6.24
CA TYR A 414 -4.22 2.70 -7.36
C TYR A 414 -4.76 3.30 -8.67
N TYR A 415 -3.88 3.86 -9.51
CA TYR A 415 -4.27 4.54 -10.75
C TYR A 415 -5.20 3.68 -11.62
N GLY A 416 -6.23 4.31 -12.17
CA GLY A 416 -7.29 3.65 -12.94
C GLY A 416 -8.40 3.01 -12.09
N GLN A 417 -8.21 2.83 -10.77
CA GLN A 417 -9.26 2.36 -9.88
C GLN A 417 -10.41 3.37 -9.81
N GLU A 418 -10.08 4.66 -9.81
CA GLU A 418 -11.03 5.78 -9.73
C GLU A 418 -11.96 5.90 -10.93
N ILE A 419 -11.63 5.25 -12.04
CA ILE A 419 -12.49 5.17 -13.25
C ILE A 419 -13.07 3.76 -13.48
N GLY A 420 -12.80 2.81 -12.56
CA GLY A 420 -13.25 1.42 -12.69
C GLY A 420 -12.53 0.64 -13.79
N MET A 421 -11.28 0.96 -14.07
CA MET A 421 -10.43 0.28 -15.06
C MET A 421 -10.38 -1.22 -14.79
N LYS A 422 -10.40 -2.04 -15.87
CA LYS A 422 -10.22 -3.49 -15.81
C LYS A 422 -8.76 -3.88 -16.01
N ASP A 423 -8.42 -5.10 -15.59
CA ASP A 423 -7.17 -5.72 -15.97
C ASP A 423 -7.17 -6.05 -17.47
N ASP A 424 -6.01 -5.97 -18.11
CA ASP A 424 -5.85 -6.33 -19.50
C ASP A 424 -4.92 -7.54 -19.67
N THR A 425 -5.51 -8.72 -19.81
CA THR A 425 -4.78 -9.96 -20.04
C THR A 425 -4.03 -10.02 -21.37
N SER A 426 -4.26 -9.07 -22.28
CA SER A 426 -3.49 -8.97 -23.51
C SER A 426 -2.04 -8.52 -23.29
N TYR A 427 -1.75 -7.91 -22.14
CA TYR A 427 -0.38 -7.59 -21.69
C TYR A 427 0.38 -8.83 -21.19
N GLY A 428 -0.32 -9.82 -20.65
CA GLY A 428 0.27 -11.05 -20.12
C GLY A 428 -0.54 -11.65 -18.98
N THR A 429 0.10 -12.53 -18.23
CA THR A 429 -0.43 -13.14 -16.99
C THR A 429 0.33 -12.62 -15.77
N GLY A 430 -0.20 -12.80 -14.58
CA GLY A 430 0.35 -12.27 -13.34
C GLY A 430 0.21 -10.74 -13.25
N ASP A 431 1.18 -10.08 -12.65
CA ASP A 431 1.09 -8.67 -12.25
C ASP A 431 1.00 -7.69 -13.43
N ILE A 432 1.58 -8.02 -14.56
CA ILE A 432 1.63 -7.13 -15.71
C ILE A 432 0.22 -6.71 -16.20
N ARG A 433 -0.79 -7.55 -15.99
CA ARG A 433 -2.18 -7.24 -16.36
C ARG A 433 -2.78 -6.08 -15.55
N HIS A 434 -2.23 -5.81 -14.36
CA HIS A 434 -2.62 -4.69 -13.49
C HIS A 434 -1.86 -3.39 -13.82
N ARG A 435 -0.77 -3.48 -14.62
CA ARG A 435 0.20 -2.40 -14.87
C ARG A 435 0.04 -1.83 -16.28
N THR A 436 -1.22 -1.68 -16.71
CA THR A 436 -1.60 -1.29 -18.07
C THR A 436 -1.87 0.20 -18.20
N ASP A 437 -1.76 0.74 -19.41
CA ASP A 437 -1.90 2.17 -19.66
C ASP A 437 -3.25 2.71 -19.19
N LEU A 438 -3.23 3.87 -18.52
CA LEU A 438 -4.44 4.58 -18.11
C LEU A 438 -5.18 5.11 -19.34
N ASP A 439 -6.47 4.84 -19.41
CA ASP A 439 -7.33 5.36 -20.48
C ASP A 439 -7.77 6.80 -20.20
N TRP A 440 -6.97 7.75 -20.64
CA TRP A 440 -7.27 9.18 -20.52
C TRP A 440 -8.53 9.61 -21.25
N THR A 441 -8.97 8.88 -22.28
CA THR A 441 -10.24 9.15 -22.98
C THR A 441 -11.42 8.84 -22.05
N GLU A 442 -11.35 7.72 -21.32
CA GLU A 442 -12.37 7.38 -20.33
C GLU A 442 -12.33 8.33 -19.13
N VAL A 443 -11.15 8.77 -18.70
CA VAL A 443 -11.01 9.81 -17.67
C VAL A 443 -11.78 11.07 -18.05
N GLU A 444 -11.53 11.64 -19.24
CA GLU A 444 -12.20 12.87 -19.69
C GLU A 444 -13.72 12.69 -19.84
N LYS A 445 -14.17 11.53 -20.26
CA LYS A 445 -15.60 11.19 -20.33
C LYS A 445 -16.24 11.13 -18.93
N GLN A 446 -15.55 10.56 -17.95
CA GLN A 446 -16.06 10.47 -16.57
C GLN A 446 -16.03 11.80 -15.83
N LYS A 447 -15.09 12.69 -16.11
CA LYS A 447 -15.02 14.04 -15.53
C LYS A 447 -16.29 14.86 -15.74
N ILE A 448 -16.93 14.73 -16.88
CA ILE A 448 -18.17 15.48 -17.23
C ILE A 448 -19.46 14.77 -16.80
N ASN A 449 -19.36 13.54 -16.30
CA ASN A 449 -20.51 12.76 -15.84
C ASN A 449 -20.62 12.80 -14.31
N PRO A 450 -21.58 13.53 -13.72
CA PRO A 450 -21.72 13.64 -12.26
C PRO A 450 -22.07 12.32 -11.56
N SER A 451 -22.52 11.33 -12.32
CA SER A 451 -22.85 9.99 -11.80
C SER A 451 -21.74 8.96 -12.05
N SER A 452 -20.57 9.36 -12.57
CA SER A 452 -19.45 8.45 -12.85
C SER A 452 -18.80 7.89 -11.57
N ILE A 453 -17.94 6.89 -11.73
CA ILE A 453 -17.11 6.36 -10.67
C ILE A 453 -16.12 7.44 -10.21
N LEU A 454 -15.52 8.19 -11.14
CA LEU A 454 -14.59 9.28 -10.84
C LEU A 454 -15.25 10.38 -10.00
N SER A 455 -16.45 10.85 -10.41
CA SER A 455 -17.18 11.86 -9.65
C SER A 455 -17.54 11.40 -8.24
N PHE A 456 -17.81 10.11 -8.08
CA PHE A 456 -18.08 9.51 -6.77
C PHE A 456 -16.82 9.44 -5.90
N ASN A 457 -15.67 9.04 -6.45
CA ASN A 457 -14.37 9.07 -5.77
C ASN A 457 -14.04 10.50 -5.29
N LYS A 458 -14.18 11.49 -6.20
CA LYS A 458 -13.98 12.90 -5.89
C LYS A 458 -14.83 13.37 -4.71
N ALA A 459 -16.10 13.00 -4.68
CA ALA A 459 -17.01 13.39 -3.59
C ALA A 459 -16.54 12.84 -2.22
N ILE A 460 -16.09 11.58 -2.16
CA ILE A 460 -15.58 11.00 -0.92
C ILE A 460 -14.24 11.62 -0.51
N LEU A 461 -13.33 11.80 -1.45
CA LEU A 461 -12.01 12.41 -1.16
C LEU A 461 -12.16 13.87 -0.72
N ALA A 462 -13.16 14.60 -1.24
CA ALA A 462 -13.50 15.93 -0.77
C ALA A 462 -13.98 15.95 0.70
N LEU A 463 -14.69 14.90 1.16
CA LEU A 463 -15.04 14.76 2.58
C LEU A 463 -13.78 14.60 3.43
N ARG A 464 -12.84 13.79 3.01
CA ARG A 464 -11.57 13.59 3.72
C ARG A 464 -10.77 14.89 3.83
N LYS A 465 -10.74 15.69 2.76
CA LYS A 465 -10.12 17.02 2.75
C LYS A 465 -10.86 18.02 3.65
N THR A 466 -12.20 17.91 3.75
CA THR A 466 -13.03 18.81 4.58
C THR A 466 -12.92 18.48 6.07
N TYR A 467 -12.77 17.20 6.41
CA TYR A 467 -12.72 16.69 7.79
C TYR A 467 -11.43 15.89 8.05
N PRO A 468 -10.22 16.49 7.84
CA PRO A 468 -8.96 15.74 7.87
C PRO A 468 -8.73 15.06 9.22
N ASN A 469 -8.95 15.77 10.34
CA ASN A 469 -8.78 15.20 11.67
C ASN A 469 -9.72 14.01 11.95
N LEU A 470 -10.95 14.07 11.43
CA LEU A 470 -11.92 12.99 11.59
C LEU A 470 -11.42 11.69 10.94
N PHE A 471 -10.83 11.78 9.75
CA PHE A 471 -10.27 10.62 9.06
C PHE A 471 -8.86 10.22 9.53
N ALA A 472 -8.13 11.13 10.18
CA ALA A 472 -6.85 10.82 10.80
C ALA A 472 -7.01 10.14 12.17
N ASN A 473 -7.95 10.61 13.00
CA ASN A 473 -8.02 10.30 14.43
C ASN A 473 -9.39 9.80 14.91
N GLY A 474 -10.41 9.77 14.04
CA GLY A 474 -11.79 9.48 14.44
C GLY A 474 -12.01 8.08 15.02
N ASP A 475 -12.83 8.00 16.03
CA ASP A 475 -13.35 6.73 16.56
C ASP A 475 -14.49 6.21 15.71
N VAL A 476 -14.48 4.89 15.46
CA VAL A 476 -15.51 4.20 14.69
C VAL A 476 -16.40 3.40 15.63
N GLN A 477 -17.72 3.60 15.52
CA GLN A 477 -18.69 2.80 16.24
C GLN A 477 -19.75 2.26 15.29
N PHE A 478 -19.84 0.92 15.20
CA PHE A 478 -20.87 0.26 14.41
C PHE A 478 -22.23 0.38 15.07
N LEU A 479 -23.24 0.61 14.24
CA LEU A 479 -24.64 0.51 14.63
C LEU A 479 -25.13 -0.91 14.35
N LYS A 480 -25.75 -1.52 15.34
CA LYS A 480 -26.32 -2.85 15.18
C LYS A 480 -27.69 -2.74 14.49
N THR A 481 -27.87 -3.50 13.40
CA THR A 481 -29.16 -3.54 12.72
C THR A 481 -30.22 -4.24 13.56
N CYS A 482 -31.43 -3.64 13.64
CA CYS A 482 -32.63 -4.25 14.19
C CYS A 482 -33.49 -4.87 13.10
N THR A 483 -33.18 -4.64 11.81
CA THR A 483 -33.93 -5.23 10.71
C THR A 483 -33.57 -6.71 10.60
N VAL A 484 -34.57 -7.56 10.54
CA VAL A 484 -34.42 -9.03 10.51
C VAL A 484 -34.95 -9.62 9.21
N ASP A 485 -34.47 -10.81 8.85
CA ASP A 485 -35.01 -11.63 7.78
C ASP A 485 -36.28 -12.39 8.21
N ALA A 486 -36.84 -13.22 7.33
CA ALA A 486 -38.02 -14.04 7.63
C ALA A 486 -37.83 -15.07 8.75
N ASN A 487 -36.57 -15.33 9.16
CA ASN A 487 -36.22 -16.24 10.25
C ASN A 487 -35.82 -15.51 11.54
N GLU A 488 -36.09 -14.21 11.62
CA GLU A 488 -35.76 -13.32 12.74
C GLU A 488 -34.23 -13.13 12.97
N ASN A 489 -33.37 -13.43 11.99
CA ASN A 489 -31.95 -13.12 12.07
C ASN A 489 -31.67 -11.68 11.62
N PRO A 490 -30.75 -10.95 12.28
CA PRO A 490 -30.35 -9.63 11.84
C PRO A 490 -29.85 -9.64 10.38
N LEU A 491 -30.37 -8.72 9.57
CA LEU A 491 -29.94 -8.61 8.17
C LEU A 491 -28.46 -8.21 8.08
N ASN A 492 -27.70 -8.98 7.33
CA ASN A 492 -26.28 -8.77 7.08
C ASN A 492 -25.99 -8.12 5.70
N THR A 493 -26.97 -7.38 5.18
CA THR A 493 -26.89 -6.71 3.86
C THR A 493 -26.81 -5.19 3.96
N VAL A 494 -26.56 -4.67 5.13
CA VAL A 494 -26.34 -3.25 5.38
C VAL A 494 -25.31 -3.09 6.49
N VAL A 495 -24.43 -2.11 6.33
CA VAL A 495 -23.53 -1.67 7.40
C VAL A 495 -23.75 -0.19 7.66
N ALA A 496 -23.82 0.17 8.93
CA ALA A 496 -23.85 1.55 9.39
C ALA A 496 -22.86 1.75 10.53
N TYR A 497 -22.13 2.84 10.50
CA TYR A 497 -21.18 3.19 11.55
C TYR A 497 -21.02 4.72 11.64
N THR A 498 -20.69 5.19 12.82
CA THR A 498 -20.28 6.58 13.03
C THR A 498 -18.76 6.68 13.05
N ILE A 499 -18.25 7.81 12.58
CA ILE A 499 -16.87 8.25 12.78
C ILE A 499 -16.95 9.57 13.55
N SER A 500 -16.27 9.69 14.69
CA SER A 500 -16.28 10.90 15.50
C SER A 500 -14.90 11.19 16.08
N ASP A 501 -14.48 12.45 16.05
CA ASP A 501 -13.24 12.94 16.68
C ASP A 501 -13.52 13.79 17.95
N GLY A 502 -14.76 13.75 18.45
CA GLY A 502 -15.21 14.55 19.58
C GLY A 502 -15.58 15.99 19.21
N LYS A 503 -15.33 16.41 17.97
CA LYS A 503 -15.71 17.73 17.45
C LYS A 503 -16.70 17.60 16.29
N ASP A 504 -16.37 16.77 15.33
CA ASP A 504 -17.20 16.48 14.16
C ASP A 504 -17.62 15.01 14.17
N SER A 505 -18.76 14.69 13.58
CA SER A 505 -19.26 13.32 13.51
C SER A 505 -19.98 13.05 12.19
N LEU A 506 -19.67 11.91 11.57
CA LEU A 506 -20.33 11.39 10.38
C LEU A 506 -21.06 10.09 10.71
N LEU A 507 -22.20 9.87 10.06
CA LEU A 507 -22.83 8.56 9.94
C LEU A 507 -22.66 8.07 8.50
N CYS A 508 -21.98 6.93 8.34
CA CYS A 508 -21.80 6.26 7.07
C CYS A 508 -22.74 5.04 7.01
N VAL A 509 -23.51 4.93 5.94
CA VAL A 509 -24.42 3.80 5.70
C VAL A 509 -24.16 3.24 4.32
N GLN A 510 -23.93 1.93 4.23
CA GLN A 510 -23.70 1.21 2.99
C GLN A 510 -24.70 0.07 2.84
N SER A 511 -25.51 0.12 1.79
CA SER A 511 -26.34 -0.99 1.36
C SER A 511 -25.52 -2.00 0.56
N LEU A 512 -25.70 -3.28 0.84
CA LEU A 512 -25.17 -4.41 0.08
C LEU A 512 -26.30 -5.23 -0.55
N ILE A 513 -27.50 -4.68 -0.63
CA ILE A 513 -28.67 -5.36 -1.20
C ILE A 513 -28.42 -5.60 -2.68
N ASN A 514 -28.71 -6.83 -3.13
CA ASN A 514 -28.59 -7.23 -4.54
C ASN A 514 -29.96 -7.53 -5.18
N SER A 515 -31.01 -6.87 -4.74
CA SER A 515 -32.36 -7.00 -5.31
C SER A 515 -32.89 -5.63 -5.71
N SER A 516 -33.71 -5.57 -6.76
CA SER A 516 -34.34 -4.31 -7.18
C SER A 516 -35.28 -3.77 -6.11
N GLY A 517 -35.32 -2.45 -5.99
CA GLY A 517 -36.17 -1.74 -5.04
C GLY A 517 -35.36 -0.92 -4.05
N SER A 518 -36.06 -0.21 -3.18
CA SER A 518 -35.48 0.55 -2.06
C SER A 518 -36.01 -0.01 -0.75
N TYR A 519 -35.13 -0.10 0.23
CA TYR A 519 -35.41 -0.73 1.51
C TYR A 519 -35.14 0.22 2.65
N SER A 520 -35.97 0.17 3.71
CA SER A 520 -35.70 0.88 4.94
C SER A 520 -35.04 -0.05 5.95
N PHE A 521 -34.10 0.48 6.71
CA PHE A 521 -33.36 -0.25 7.74
C PHE A 521 -33.48 0.44 9.07
N TRP A 522 -33.58 -0.34 10.13
CA TRP A 522 -33.60 0.11 11.51
C TRP A 522 -32.34 -0.36 12.24
N PHE A 523 -31.76 0.54 13.01
CA PHE A 523 -30.59 0.27 13.82
C PHE A 523 -30.89 0.54 15.28
N GLU A 524 -30.23 -0.18 16.19
CA GLU A 524 -30.37 0.10 17.63
C GLU A 524 -30.10 1.59 17.89
N ASN A 525 -30.91 2.18 18.78
CA ASN A 525 -30.76 3.58 19.13
C ASN A 525 -29.34 3.81 19.68
N SER A 526 -28.67 4.72 19.09
CA SER A 526 -27.35 5.17 19.53
C SER A 526 -27.49 6.65 19.93
N SER A 527 -27.07 6.97 21.15
CA SER A 527 -26.87 8.37 21.56
C SER A 527 -25.89 9.14 20.66
N LEU A 528 -25.25 8.42 19.74
CA LEU A 528 -24.32 8.96 18.75
C LEU A 528 -25.00 9.63 17.55
N VAL A 529 -26.32 9.44 17.35
CA VAL A 529 -27.05 10.01 16.20
C VAL A 529 -28.11 10.96 16.68
N ASP A 530 -27.97 12.23 16.31
CA ASP A 530 -29.02 13.24 16.52
C ASP A 530 -29.74 13.51 15.18
N VAL A 531 -30.96 13.02 15.07
CA VAL A 531 -31.78 13.20 13.86
C VAL A 531 -32.45 14.58 13.77
N SER A 532 -32.31 15.42 14.77
CA SER A 532 -32.87 16.79 14.76
C SER A 532 -31.95 17.78 14.01
N ASN A 533 -30.68 17.46 13.88
CA ASN A 533 -29.69 18.34 13.27
C ASN A 533 -28.63 17.53 12.46
N TYR A 534 -28.97 17.21 11.23
CA TYR A 534 -28.04 16.55 10.32
C TYR A 534 -28.12 17.17 8.92
N SER A 535 -27.07 16.94 8.11
CA SER A 535 -27.06 17.22 6.67
C SER A 535 -26.59 16.01 5.87
N VAL A 536 -27.14 15.85 4.66
CA VAL A 536 -26.74 14.78 3.74
C VAL A 536 -25.51 15.28 2.97
N LEU A 537 -24.40 14.53 3.05
CA LEU A 537 -23.15 14.84 2.34
C LEU A 537 -22.98 13.97 1.09
N ILE A 538 -23.37 12.69 1.17
CA ILE A 538 -23.44 11.78 0.02
C ILE A 538 -24.82 11.11 0.05
N GLY A 539 -25.51 11.10 -1.07
CA GLY A 539 -26.89 10.62 -1.23
C GLY A 539 -27.80 11.70 -1.75
N ASP A 540 -29.09 11.38 -1.89
CA ASP A 540 -30.11 12.35 -2.26
C ASP A 540 -30.52 13.17 -1.02
N GLY A 541 -30.70 14.48 -1.15
CA GLY A 541 -31.19 15.37 -0.09
C GLY A 541 -32.57 15.01 0.45
N ALA A 542 -33.35 14.18 -0.25
CA ALA A 542 -34.60 13.58 0.21
C ALA A 542 -34.39 12.40 1.19
N ASN A 543 -33.16 11.91 1.35
CA ASN A 543 -32.83 10.78 2.22
C ASN A 543 -32.92 11.17 3.70
N LYS A 544 -33.94 10.73 4.38
CA LYS A 544 -34.23 11.12 5.75
C LYS A 544 -33.73 10.09 6.77
N LEU A 545 -33.27 10.63 7.89
CA LEU A 545 -33.11 9.90 9.14
C LEU A 545 -34.30 10.20 10.03
N SER A 546 -34.82 9.20 10.71
CA SER A 546 -35.87 9.36 11.72
C SER A 546 -35.64 8.39 12.88
N PHE A 547 -36.31 8.66 14.02
CA PHE A 547 -36.47 7.66 15.08
C PHE A 547 -37.90 7.13 15.05
N GLU A 548 -38.01 5.80 14.95
CA GLU A 548 -39.28 5.09 15.04
C GLU A 548 -39.15 3.97 16.09
N GLU A 549 -40.10 3.93 17.05
CA GLU A 549 -40.12 2.92 18.12
C GLU A 549 -38.82 2.78 18.90
N GLY A 550 -38.04 3.87 19.00
CA GLY A 550 -36.78 3.90 19.71
C GLY A 550 -35.57 3.43 18.88
N ALA A 551 -35.75 3.11 17.61
CA ALA A 551 -34.67 2.74 16.68
C ALA A 551 -34.39 3.85 15.65
N LEU A 552 -33.13 3.98 15.21
CA LEU A 552 -32.77 4.86 14.11
C LEU A 552 -33.21 4.22 12.80
N LYS A 553 -34.05 4.93 12.04
CA LYS A 553 -34.48 4.52 10.70
C LYS A 553 -33.71 5.26 9.62
N VAL A 554 -33.19 4.51 8.66
CA VAL A 554 -32.65 5.01 7.38
C VAL A 554 -33.59 4.57 6.28
N GLU A 555 -34.26 5.52 5.64
CA GLU A 555 -35.32 5.24 4.68
C GLU A 555 -34.80 5.02 3.27
N SER A 556 -35.43 4.11 2.53
CA SER A 556 -35.34 3.98 1.06
C SER A 556 -33.94 3.86 0.49
N LEU A 557 -33.06 3.04 1.12
CA LEU A 557 -31.76 2.69 0.56
C LEU A 557 -31.92 1.87 -0.72
N ALA A 558 -31.30 2.32 -1.80
CA ALA A 558 -31.20 1.56 -3.04
C ALA A 558 -30.10 0.46 -2.95
N PRO A 559 -30.08 -0.51 -3.88
CA PRO A 559 -29.00 -1.49 -3.98
C PRO A 559 -27.65 -0.80 -4.12
N TYR A 560 -26.68 -1.23 -3.30
CA TYR A 560 -25.30 -0.72 -3.28
C TYR A 560 -25.15 0.79 -3.04
N GLU A 561 -26.21 1.45 -2.55
CA GLU A 561 -26.17 2.87 -2.25
C GLU A 561 -25.30 3.14 -1.02
N THR A 562 -24.46 4.16 -1.14
CA THR A 562 -23.73 4.77 -0.03
C THR A 562 -24.40 6.06 0.38
N ARG A 563 -24.60 6.25 1.67
CA ARG A 563 -25.02 7.54 2.24
C ARG A 563 -24.08 7.98 3.33
N VAL A 564 -23.79 9.27 3.36
CA VAL A 564 -23.02 9.90 4.42
C VAL A 564 -23.77 11.10 4.93
N TYR A 565 -23.97 11.12 6.25
CA TYR A 565 -24.64 12.20 6.96
C TYR A 565 -23.63 12.87 7.91
N TYR A 566 -23.60 14.20 7.90
CA TYR A 566 -22.92 14.95 8.94
C TYR A 566 -23.91 15.16 10.11
N LEU A 567 -23.48 14.79 11.30
CA LEU A 567 -24.33 14.79 12.51
C LEU A 567 -24.11 16.03 13.40
N GLY A 568 -23.39 17.03 12.88
CA GLY A 568 -23.11 18.25 13.64
C GLY A 568 -21.83 18.17 14.49
N LYS A 569 -21.55 19.28 15.19
CA LYS A 569 -20.50 19.36 16.19
C LYS A 569 -21.01 18.79 17.50
N ARG A 570 -20.21 17.95 18.13
CA ARG A 570 -20.50 17.34 19.44
C ARG A 570 -19.57 17.88 20.51
#